data_dff7c91fa33b38dd24229064f8eb3329
#
_entry.id   dff7c91fa33b38dd24229064f8eb3329
#
_cell.length_a   1.000
_cell.length_b   1.000
_cell.length_c   1.000
_cell.angle_alpha   90.00
_cell.angle_beta   90.00
_cell.angle_gamma   90.00
#
_symmetry.space_group_name_H-M   'P 1'
#
loop_
_entity.id
_entity.type
_entity.pdbx_description
1 polymer ?
#
loop_
_entity_poly.entity_id
_entity_poly.type
_entity_poly.pdbx_seq_one_letter_code
_entity_poly.pdbx_strand_id
1 'polypeptide(L)'
;DLRSDTVTKPSKKVLESALNAELGDDEYIEDPTVNNLEDECANLLGFEKGLFVSSGLMGNQISLLIHNDPGTEVITPHDSHIKNYEHGAAAFLSRVQFRDAEHTDGELNLEYVEKLILKSKVHKPIIKTVSIENTHLASGGSIVSFDSIKSLSKIVREHSLKPVSYTHLRAHETSVN
;
A
#
# COMPACT_ATOMS: atom_id res chain seq x y z
N ASP A 1 10.18 -7.59 21.03
CA ASP A 1 8.86 -8.13 20.70
C ASP A 1 8.62 -7.96 19.21
N LEU A 2 8.55 -9.06 18.48
CA LEU A 2 8.45 -9.07 17.00
C LEU A 2 7.02 -9.38 16.51
N ARG A 3 6.01 -9.21 17.36
CA ARG A 3 4.62 -9.50 16.98
C ARG A 3 4.07 -8.57 15.91
N SER A 4 4.43 -7.27 15.99
CA SER A 4 3.94 -6.22 15.10
C SER A 4 4.81 -4.97 15.28
N ASP A 5 4.93 -4.17 14.24
CA ASP A 5 5.48 -2.82 14.29
C ASP A 5 4.72 -1.92 15.28
N THR A 6 3.42 -2.13 15.43
CA THR A 6 2.56 -1.35 16.33
C THR A 6 2.93 -1.44 17.82
N VAL A 7 3.73 -2.42 18.24
CA VAL A 7 4.24 -2.49 19.63
C VAL A 7 5.53 -1.68 19.83
N THR A 8 6.11 -1.14 18.76
CA THR A 8 7.29 -0.28 18.82
C THR A 8 6.94 1.08 19.41
N LYS A 9 7.70 1.50 20.41
CA LYS A 9 7.50 2.81 21.06
C LYS A 9 8.40 3.85 20.41
N PRO A 10 7.92 5.08 20.21
CA PRO A 10 8.76 6.16 19.72
C PRO A 10 9.93 6.45 20.67
N SER A 11 11.08 6.77 20.11
CA SER A 11 12.24 7.19 20.91
C SER A 11 11.97 8.55 21.57
N LYS A 12 12.75 8.87 22.62
CA LYS A 12 12.65 10.18 23.29
C LYS A 12 12.87 11.33 22.31
N LYS A 13 13.81 11.19 21.38
CA LYS A 13 14.07 12.20 20.34
C LYS A 13 12.86 12.44 19.42
N VAL A 14 12.15 11.37 19.02
CA VAL A 14 10.92 11.49 18.21
C VAL A 14 9.83 12.21 18.99
N LEU A 15 9.63 11.87 20.27
CA LEU A 15 8.66 12.55 21.11
C LEU A 15 8.99 14.04 21.33
N GLU A 16 10.27 14.37 21.56
CA GLU A 16 10.72 15.76 21.67
C GLU A 16 10.52 16.53 20.35
N SER A 17 10.79 15.92 19.20
CA SER A 17 10.51 16.55 17.90
C SER A 17 9.03 16.82 17.70
N ALA A 18 8.15 15.89 18.08
CA ALA A 18 6.70 16.09 17.99
C ALA A 18 6.21 17.23 18.92
N LEU A 19 6.76 17.33 20.13
CA LEU A 19 6.40 18.42 21.06
C LEU A 19 6.85 19.81 20.61
N ASN A 20 7.91 19.88 19.80
CA ASN A 20 8.47 21.15 19.31
C ASN A 20 8.10 21.43 17.84
N ALA A 21 7.26 20.59 17.24
CA ALA A 21 6.81 20.80 15.87
C ALA A 21 6.01 22.10 15.76
N GLU A 22 6.24 22.85 14.69
CA GLU A 22 5.39 23.97 14.33
C GLU A 22 4.06 23.42 13.78
N LEU A 23 2.97 23.95 14.31
CA LEU A 23 1.62 23.52 13.98
C LEU A 23 0.89 24.60 13.17
N GLY A 24 0.04 24.18 12.27
CA GLY A 24 -0.84 25.02 11.50
C GLY A 24 -2.14 24.30 11.15
N ASP A 25 -3.03 24.97 10.47
CA ASP A 25 -4.28 24.37 10.02
C ASP A 25 -4.07 23.62 8.70
N ASP A 26 -4.24 22.31 8.74
CA ASP A 26 -4.03 21.43 7.58
C ASP A 26 -5.11 21.65 6.48
N GLU A 27 -6.33 22.03 6.85
CA GLU A 27 -7.39 22.35 5.87
C GLU A 27 -7.02 23.54 4.97
N TYR A 28 -6.28 24.52 5.51
CA TYR A 28 -5.79 25.67 4.76
C TYR A 28 -4.36 25.51 4.22
N ILE A 29 -3.77 24.33 4.37
CA ILE A 29 -2.39 24.03 3.95
C ILE A 29 -1.38 24.95 4.70
N GLU A 30 -1.67 25.26 5.93
CA GLU A 30 -0.87 26.15 6.77
C GLU A 30 0.01 25.40 7.79
N ASP A 31 -0.11 24.06 7.90
CA ASP A 31 0.78 23.27 8.78
C ASP A 31 2.13 23.04 8.09
N PRO A 32 3.20 23.71 8.53
CA PRO A 32 4.51 23.59 7.87
C PRO A 32 5.15 22.22 8.08
N THR A 33 4.84 21.53 9.17
CA THR A 33 5.39 20.21 9.49
C THR A 33 4.79 19.15 8.55
N VAL A 34 3.49 19.18 8.32
CA VAL A 34 2.81 18.29 7.38
C VAL A 34 3.25 18.58 5.94
N ASN A 35 3.27 19.85 5.52
CA ASN A 35 3.68 20.24 4.18
C ASN A 35 5.10 19.78 3.86
N ASN A 36 6.04 19.98 4.79
CA ASN A 36 7.43 19.53 4.62
C ASN A 36 7.53 18.00 4.53
N LEU A 37 6.78 17.27 5.34
CA LEU A 37 6.76 15.80 5.29
C LEU A 37 6.28 15.29 3.93
N GLU A 38 5.20 15.85 3.41
CA GLU A 38 4.63 15.47 2.11
C GLU A 38 5.60 15.75 0.96
N ASP A 39 6.20 16.94 0.95
CA ASP A 39 7.16 17.34 -0.08
C ASP A 39 8.46 16.51 -0.01
N GLU A 40 9.01 16.27 1.19
CA GLU A 40 10.21 15.44 1.35
C GLU A 40 9.96 14.00 0.91
N CYS A 41 8.83 13.40 1.30
CA CYS A 41 8.48 12.05 0.87
C CYS A 41 8.26 11.96 -0.64
N ALA A 42 7.56 12.92 -1.23
CA ALA A 42 7.36 12.98 -2.67
C ALA A 42 8.69 13.08 -3.42
N ASN A 43 9.58 13.97 -3.00
CA ASN A 43 10.90 14.16 -3.60
C ASN A 43 11.79 12.91 -3.45
N LEU A 44 11.82 12.30 -2.26
CA LEU A 44 12.61 11.10 -1.99
C LEU A 44 12.21 9.92 -2.89
N LEU A 45 10.93 9.77 -3.13
CA LEU A 45 10.37 8.67 -3.92
C LEU A 45 10.19 9.00 -5.40
N GLY A 46 10.43 10.26 -5.81
CA GLY A 46 10.29 10.70 -7.20
C GLY A 46 8.84 10.84 -7.66
N PHE A 47 7.93 11.14 -6.73
CA PHE A 47 6.52 11.42 -7.03
C PHE A 47 6.25 12.93 -7.08
N GLU A 48 5.15 13.29 -7.73
CA GLU A 48 4.72 14.69 -7.87
C GLU A 48 4.23 15.27 -6.54
N LYS A 49 3.53 14.47 -5.73
CA LYS A 49 2.93 14.86 -4.45
C LYS A 49 2.92 13.69 -3.46
N GLY A 50 2.98 14.03 -2.18
CA GLY A 50 2.66 13.16 -1.06
C GLY A 50 1.29 13.54 -0.46
N LEU A 51 0.71 12.65 0.31
CA LEU A 51 -0.47 12.91 1.13
C LEU A 51 -0.27 12.24 2.48
N PHE A 52 -0.21 13.04 3.53
CA PHE A 52 -0.19 12.52 4.89
C PHE A 52 -1.55 11.93 5.25
N VAL A 53 -1.55 10.76 5.86
CA VAL A 53 -2.75 10.09 6.36
C VAL A 53 -2.50 9.55 7.76
N SER A 54 -3.53 9.48 8.58
CA SER A 54 -3.42 9.08 9.99
C SER A 54 -3.12 7.60 10.20
N SER A 55 -3.24 6.76 9.16
CA SER A 55 -2.92 5.33 9.22
C SER A 55 -2.66 4.74 7.84
N GLY A 56 -1.88 3.64 7.79
CA GLY A 56 -1.68 2.87 6.56
C GLY A 56 -2.98 2.30 5.99
N LEU A 57 -3.92 1.88 6.86
CA LEU A 57 -5.26 1.46 6.46
C LEU A 57 -5.99 2.57 5.70
N MET A 58 -5.94 3.81 6.19
CA MET A 58 -6.53 4.96 5.50
C MET A 58 -5.90 5.17 4.14
N GLY A 59 -4.58 5.09 4.02
CA GLY A 59 -3.86 5.18 2.74
C GLY A 59 -4.29 4.11 1.75
N ASN A 60 -4.39 2.85 2.19
CA ASN A 60 -4.89 1.75 1.37
C ASN A 60 -6.32 1.99 0.89
N GLN A 61 -7.22 2.41 1.78
CA GLN A 61 -8.62 2.63 1.41
C GLN A 61 -8.79 3.81 0.45
N ILE A 62 -8.04 4.90 0.61
CA ILE A 62 -8.00 6.01 -0.34
C ILE A 62 -7.50 5.52 -1.70
N SER A 63 -6.41 4.76 -1.74
CA SER A 63 -5.87 4.20 -3.00
C SER A 63 -6.89 3.31 -3.72
N LEU A 64 -7.63 2.48 -2.99
CA LEU A 64 -8.67 1.66 -3.59
C LEU A 64 -9.85 2.49 -4.10
N LEU A 65 -10.26 3.51 -3.36
CA LEU A 65 -11.36 4.42 -3.76
C LEU A 65 -11.07 5.18 -5.05
N ILE A 66 -9.85 5.70 -5.23
CA ILE A 66 -9.50 6.50 -6.40
C ILE A 66 -9.18 5.66 -7.65
N HIS A 67 -8.81 4.39 -7.48
CA HIS A 67 -8.38 3.52 -8.57
C HIS A 67 -9.44 2.53 -9.03
N ASN A 68 -10.54 2.39 -8.31
CA ASN A 68 -11.56 1.40 -8.59
C ASN A 68 -12.96 1.99 -8.63
N ASP A 69 -13.84 1.38 -9.42
CA ASP A 69 -15.27 1.60 -9.36
C ASP A 69 -15.93 0.50 -8.51
N PRO A 70 -17.12 0.76 -7.94
CA PRO A 70 -17.87 -0.27 -7.24
C PRO A 70 -18.08 -1.53 -8.07
N GLY A 71 -17.84 -2.69 -7.47
CA GLY A 71 -18.00 -3.98 -8.13
C GLY A 71 -16.81 -4.44 -8.97
N THR A 72 -15.71 -3.68 -9.01
CA THR A 72 -14.45 -4.11 -9.65
C THR A 72 -13.61 -5.00 -8.74
N GLU A 73 -12.57 -5.60 -9.30
CA GLU A 73 -11.67 -6.50 -8.59
C GLU A 73 -10.25 -5.93 -8.48
N VAL A 74 -9.64 -6.27 -7.35
CA VAL A 74 -8.23 -5.99 -7.02
C VAL A 74 -7.49 -7.32 -6.92
N ILE A 75 -6.48 -7.54 -7.76
CA ILE A 75 -5.58 -8.70 -7.64
C ILE A 75 -4.63 -8.44 -6.46
N THR A 76 -4.46 -9.43 -5.59
CA THR A 76 -3.53 -9.36 -4.45
C THR A 76 -3.12 -10.77 -4.01
N PRO A 77 -2.00 -10.96 -3.29
CA PRO A 77 -1.72 -12.19 -2.57
C PRO A 77 -2.88 -12.54 -1.64
N HIS A 78 -3.22 -13.83 -1.53
CA HIS A 78 -4.39 -14.29 -0.78
C HIS A 78 -4.33 -13.97 0.72
N ASP A 79 -3.15 -13.79 1.27
CA ASP A 79 -2.85 -13.51 2.67
C ASP A 79 -2.32 -12.09 2.93
N SER A 80 -2.50 -11.17 1.96
CA SER A 80 -2.09 -9.76 2.07
C SER A 80 -2.82 -9.02 3.19
N HIS A 81 -2.16 -8.00 3.74
CA HIS A 81 -2.68 -7.14 4.80
C HIS A 81 -3.98 -6.44 4.39
N ILE A 82 -3.99 -5.84 3.21
CA ILE A 82 -5.14 -5.07 2.69
C ILE A 82 -6.42 -5.88 2.62
N LYS A 83 -6.31 -7.20 2.47
CA LYS A 83 -7.43 -8.13 2.40
C LYS A 83 -7.85 -8.66 3.78
N ASN A 84 -6.87 -9.08 4.59
CA ASN A 84 -7.13 -9.90 5.77
C ASN A 84 -7.16 -9.13 7.09
N TYR A 85 -6.50 -7.96 7.16
CA TYR A 85 -6.29 -7.23 8.42
C TYR A 85 -6.98 -5.87 8.47
N GLU A 86 -7.78 -5.50 7.48
CA GLU A 86 -8.47 -4.21 7.42
C GLU A 86 -9.99 -4.31 7.60
N HIS A 87 -10.46 -5.32 8.35
CA HIS A 87 -11.85 -5.47 8.78
C HIS A 87 -12.91 -5.37 7.65
N GLY A 88 -12.56 -5.75 6.43
CA GLY A 88 -13.48 -5.66 5.30
C GLY A 88 -13.70 -4.23 4.77
N ALA A 89 -12.82 -3.30 5.13
CA ALA A 89 -12.93 -1.89 4.74
C ALA A 89 -13.03 -1.71 3.22
N ALA A 90 -12.29 -2.50 2.44
CA ALA A 90 -12.34 -2.45 0.98
C ALA A 90 -13.73 -2.77 0.41
N ALA A 91 -14.43 -3.76 0.97
CA ALA A 91 -15.79 -4.09 0.56
C ALA A 91 -16.80 -3.01 1.00
N PHE A 92 -16.60 -2.43 2.16
CA PHE A 92 -17.51 -1.42 2.72
C PHE A 92 -17.33 -0.04 2.08
N LEU A 93 -16.10 0.46 1.99
CA LEU A 93 -15.79 1.81 1.52
C LEU A 93 -15.69 1.85 -0.01
N SER A 94 -14.78 1.07 -0.57
CA SER A 94 -14.48 1.09 -2.01
C SER A 94 -15.40 0.18 -2.83
N ARG A 95 -16.15 -0.69 -2.17
CA ARG A 95 -17.07 -1.65 -2.80
C ARG A 95 -16.41 -2.55 -3.83
N VAL A 96 -15.15 -2.92 -3.58
CA VAL A 96 -14.36 -3.79 -4.43
C VAL A 96 -14.31 -5.20 -3.89
N GLN A 97 -13.99 -6.16 -4.76
CA GLN A 97 -13.70 -7.54 -4.42
C GLN A 97 -12.20 -7.81 -4.59
N PHE A 98 -11.66 -8.72 -3.77
CA PHE A 98 -10.31 -9.21 -3.98
C PHE A 98 -10.31 -10.47 -4.85
N ARG A 99 -9.36 -10.50 -5.77
CA ARG A 99 -9.01 -11.66 -6.58
C ARG A 99 -7.68 -12.21 -6.10
N ASP A 100 -7.71 -13.36 -5.46
CA ASP A 100 -6.52 -14.04 -4.96
C ASP A 100 -5.60 -14.44 -6.11
N ALA A 101 -4.33 -14.09 -5.99
CA ALA A 101 -3.29 -14.52 -6.89
C ALA A 101 -2.29 -15.43 -6.17
N GLU A 102 -1.77 -16.41 -6.90
CA GLU A 102 -0.68 -17.26 -6.43
C GLU A 102 0.57 -16.41 -6.23
N HIS A 103 1.29 -16.69 -5.17
CA HIS A 103 2.55 -16.03 -4.83
C HIS A 103 3.50 -16.97 -4.09
N THR A 104 4.77 -16.59 -4.06
CA THR A 104 5.78 -17.17 -3.19
C THR A 104 6.39 -16.04 -2.37
N ASP A 105 6.24 -16.08 -1.06
CA ASP A 105 6.78 -15.07 -0.14
C ASP A 105 6.40 -13.61 -0.48
N GLY A 106 5.19 -13.41 -1.00
CA GLY A 106 4.69 -12.11 -1.43
C GLY A 106 4.94 -11.79 -2.90
N GLU A 107 5.84 -12.48 -3.57
CA GLU A 107 6.06 -12.34 -5.01
C GLU A 107 4.95 -13.02 -5.82
N LEU A 108 4.17 -12.23 -6.55
CA LEU A 108 3.08 -12.72 -7.36
C LEU A 108 3.57 -13.59 -8.53
N ASN A 109 2.91 -14.72 -8.77
CA ASN A 109 3.10 -15.49 -10.00
C ASN A 109 2.56 -14.70 -11.20
N LEU A 110 3.46 -14.12 -11.99
CA LEU A 110 3.12 -13.21 -13.08
C LEU A 110 2.29 -13.88 -14.18
N GLU A 111 2.59 -15.14 -14.51
CA GLU A 111 1.80 -15.90 -15.49
C GLU A 111 0.36 -16.10 -15.00
N TYR A 112 0.19 -16.35 -13.70
CA TYR A 112 -1.12 -16.48 -13.09
C TYR A 112 -1.88 -15.15 -13.09
N VAL A 113 -1.20 -14.03 -12.79
CA VAL A 113 -1.77 -12.69 -12.87
C VAL A 113 -2.29 -12.37 -14.27
N GLU A 114 -1.50 -12.64 -15.32
CA GLU A 114 -1.92 -12.44 -16.71
C GLU A 114 -3.14 -13.33 -17.05
N LYS A 115 -3.15 -14.59 -16.62
CA LYS A 115 -4.31 -15.47 -16.79
C LYS A 115 -5.58 -14.93 -16.14
N LEU A 116 -5.46 -14.33 -14.95
CA LEU A 116 -6.61 -13.71 -14.27
C LEU A 116 -7.14 -12.53 -15.07
N ILE A 117 -6.26 -11.64 -15.53
CA ILE A 117 -6.61 -10.46 -16.33
C ILE A 117 -7.33 -10.87 -17.63
N LEU A 118 -6.77 -11.82 -18.36
CA LEU A 118 -7.33 -12.28 -19.64
C LEU A 118 -8.68 -12.99 -19.48
N LYS A 119 -8.90 -13.68 -18.35
CA LYS A 119 -10.17 -14.39 -18.08
C LYS A 119 -11.29 -13.48 -17.58
N SER A 120 -11.02 -12.23 -17.28
CA SER A 120 -12.00 -11.30 -16.72
C SER A 120 -12.97 -10.68 -17.77
N LYS A 121 -12.94 -11.13 -19.02
CA LYS A 121 -13.58 -10.43 -20.15
C LYS A 121 -15.09 -10.65 -20.35
N VAL A 122 -15.70 -11.69 -19.78
CA VAL A 122 -17.14 -11.97 -20.00
C VAL A 122 -17.78 -12.47 -18.72
N HIS A 123 -18.85 -11.83 -18.28
CA HIS A 123 -19.63 -12.17 -17.09
C HIS A 123 -18.84 -12.20 -15.76
N LYS A 124 -17.69 -11.49 -15.69
CA LYS A 124 -16.88 -11.38 -14.49
C LYS A 124 -16.63 -9.91 -14.16
N PRO A 125 -16.44 -9.59 -12.89
CA PRO A 125 -16.04 -8.25 -12.51
C PRO A 125 -14.73 -7.83 -13.21
N ILE A 126 -14.64 -6.54 -13.54
CA ILE A 126 -13.47 -5.99 -14.20
C ILE A 126 -12.34 -5.84 -13.17
N ILE A 127 -11.16 -6.34 -13.50
CA ILE A 127 -9.96 -6.12 -12.71
C ILE A 127 -9.43 -4.72 -13.06
N LYS A 128 -9.22 -3.87 -12.06
CA LYS A 128 -8.67 -2.51 -12.24
C LYS A 128 -7.34 -2.29 -11.53
N THR A 129 -7.10 -3.00 -10.45
CA THR A 129 -5.93 -2.76 -9.60
C THR A 129 -5.19 -4.06 -9.33
N VAL A 130 -3.87 -3.95 -9.25
CA VAL A 130 -3.00 -4.98 -8.67
C VAL A 130 -2.33 -4.40 -7.44
N SER A 131 -2.52 -5.04 -6.30
CA SER A 131 -1.92 -4.63 -5.02
C SER A 131 -0.86 -5.63 -4.60
N ILE A 132 0.31 -5.12 -4.22
CA ILE A 132 1.39 -5.87 -3.59
C ILE A 132 1.69 -5.30 -2.21
N GLU A 133 2.32 -6.10 -1.37
CA GLU A 133 2.76 -5.73 -0.04
C GLU A 133 4.28 -5.94 0.05
N ASN A 134 5.02 -4.87 0.35
CA ASN A 134 6.45 -4.92 0.51
C ASN A 134 6.89 -4.12 1.75
N THR A 135 7.26 -4.80 2.81
CA THR A 135 7.54 -6.25 2.94
C THR A 135 6.26 -7.04 3.20
N HIS A 136 6.21 -8.29 2.73
CA HIS A 136 5.03 -9.14 2.88
C HIS A 136 4.93 -9.71 4.29
N LEU A 137 3.93 -9.26 5.06
CA LEU A 137 3.77 -9.56 6.48
C LEU A 137 3.59 -11.07 6.74
N ALA A 138 2.66 -11.69 6.04
CA ALA A 138 2.30 -13.10 6.24
C ALA A 138 3.45 -14.07 5.95
N SER A 139 4.41 -13.67 5.10
CA SER A 139 5.65 -14.42 4.83
C SER A 139 6.82 -14.02 5.75
N GLY A 140 6.53 -13.46 6.93
CA GLY A 140 7.55 -13.07 7.91
C GLY A 140 8.35 -11.82 7.54
N GLY A 141 7.79 -10.94 6.71
CA GLY A 141 8.42 -9.71 6.27
C GLY A 141 9.39 -9.89 5.10
N SER A 142 9.10 -10.85 4.22
CA SER A 142 9.88 -11.06 2.99
C SER A 142 9.82 -9.84 2.06
N ILE A 143 10.91 -9.63 1.34
CA ILE A 143 11.04 -8.53 0.39
C ILE A 143 10.68 -9.04 -1.01
N VAL A 144 9.73 -8.39 -1.66
CA VAL A 144 9.47 -8.62 -3.09
C VAL A 144 10.64 -8.07 -3.89
N SER A 145 11.22 -8.88 -4.76
CA SER A 145 12.41 -8.50 -5.53
C SER A 145 12.11 -7.36 -6.50
N PHE A 146 13.14 -6.54 -6.76
CA PHE A 146 13.01 -5.43 -7.72
C PHE A 146 12.66 -5.91 -9.13
N ASP A 147 13.22 -7.04 -9.55
CA ASP A 147 12.93 -7.62 -10.87
C ASP A 147 11.48 -8.09 -10.99
N SER A 148 10.93 -8.66 -9.92
CA SER A 148 9.52 -9.03 -9.85
C SER A 148 8.61 -7.80 -9.93
N ILE A 149 8.90 -6.76 -9.15
CA ILE A 149 8.16 -5.48 -9.19
C ILE A 149 8.22 -4.85 -10.58
N LYS A 150 9.40 -4.84 -11.22
CA LYS A 150 9.59 -4.28 -12.56
C LYS A 150 8.78 -5.04 -13.60
N SER A 151 8.79 -6.37 -13.53
CA SER A 151 8.04 -7.24 -14.44
C SER A 151 6.53 -7.08 -14.25
N LEU A 152 6.07 -7.05 -13.02
CA LEU A 152 4.68 -6.77 -12.68
C LEU A 152 4.23 -5.38 -13.18
N SER A 153 5.07 -4.36 -13.00
CA SER A 153 4.80 -3.01 -13.48
C SER A 153 4.62 -2.93 -15.00
N LYS A 154 5.32 -3.78 -15.75
CA LYS A 154 5.14 -3.90 -17.21
C LYS A 154 3.74 -4.47 -17.52
N ILE A 155 3.37 -5.60 -16.91
CA ILE A 155 2.06 -6.23 -17.10
C ILE A 155 0.93 -5.25 -16.75
N VAL A 156 1.03 -4.59 -15.60
CA VAL A 156 0.05 -3.61 -15.13
C VAL A 156 -0.16 -2.48 -16.15
N ARG A 157 0.92 -1.96 -16.72
CA ARG A 157 0.86 -0.91 -17.76
C ARG A 157 0.27 -1.42 -19.08
N GLU A 158 0.68 -2.58 -19.55
CA GLU A 158 0.17 -3.18 -20.79
C GLU A 158 -1.33 -3.42 -20.76
N HIS A 159 -1.87 -3.70 -19.58
CA HIS A 159 -3.30 -3.91 -19.37
C HIS A 159 -4.06 -2.69 -18.84
N SER A 160 -3.40 -1.52 -18.74
CA SER A 160 -3.99 -0.28 -18.22
C SER A 160 -4.57 -0.41 -16.79
N LEU A 161 -3.97 -1.27 -15.99
CA LEU A 161 -4.32 -1.43 -14.57
C LEU A 161 -3.59 -0.40 -13.71
N LYS A 162 -4.02 -0.26 -12.46
CA LYS A 162 -3.40 0.62 -11.46
C LYS A 162 -2.59 -0.21 -10.46
N PRO A 163 -1.30 0.08 -10.28
CA PRO A 163 -0.51 -0.56 -9.24
C PRO A 163 -0.74 0.14 -7.89
N VAL A 164 -0.85 -0.65 -6.83
CA VAL A 164 -0.79 -0.20 -5.45
C VAL A 164 0.29 -0.99 -4.74
N SER A 165 1.20 -0.32 -4.06
CA SER A 165 2.21 -0.95 -3.21
C SER A 165 2.01 -0.50 -1.77
N TYR A 166 1.63 -1.43 -0.91
CA TYR A 166 1.56 -1.19 0.53
C TYR A 166 2.91 -1.56 1.15
N THR A 167 3.50 -0.61 1.86
CA THR A 167 4.79 -0.80 2.49
C THR A 167 4.64 -0.69 4.00
N HIS A 168 4.91 -1.79 4.71
CA HIS A 168 5.04 -1.77 6.16
C HIS A 168 6.42 -1.25 6.57
N LEU A 169 6.45 -0.32 7.51
CA LEU A 169 7.68 0.01 8.20
C LEU A 169 8.08 -1.18 9.08
N ARG A 170 9.29 -1.68 8.87
CA ARG A 170 9.83 -2.73 9.73
C ARG A 170 10.23 -2.16 11.09
N ALA A 171 10.09 -2.97 12.14
CA ALA A 171 10.64 -2.63 13.45
C ALA A 171 12.16 -2.34 13.45
N HIS A 172 12.88 -2.77 12.41
CA HIS A 172 14.31 -2.51 12.21
C HIS A 172 14.60 -1.11 11.61
N GLU A 173 13.68 -0.53 10.89
CA GLU A 173 13.88 0.78 10.24
C GLU A 173 13.74 1.93 11.24
N THR A 174 13.09 1.67 12.38
CA THR A 174 12.99 2.62 13.49
C THR A 174 14.16 2.54 14.48
N SER A 175 15.09 1.61 14.30
CA SER A 175 16.27 1.41 15.16
C SER A 175 17.59 1.87 14.53
N VAL A 176 17.56 2.75 13.56
CA VAL A 176 18.79 3.39 13.05
C VAL A 176 19.26 4.42 14.06
N ASN A 177 20.42 4.15 14.60
CA ASN A 177 21.17 4.86 15.63
C ASN A 177 21.25 6.38 15.45
#